data_b0ba45ef78467c3b15c28574aa1585ed
#
_entry.id   b0ba45ef78467c3b15c28574aa1585ed
#
_cell.length_a   1.000
_cell.length_b   1.000
_cell.length_c   1.000
_cell.angle_alpha   90.00
_cell.angle_beta   90.00
_cell.angle_gamma   90.00
#
_symmetry.space_group_name_H-M   'P 1'
#
loop_
_entity.id
_entity.type
_entity.pdbx_description
1 polymer ?
#
loop_
_entity_poly.entity_id
_entity_poly.type
_entity_poly.pdbx_seq_one_letter_code
_entity_poly.pdbx_strand_id
1 'polypeptide(L)'
;MLILLPPSETKRGGGDGPALDVGGLALRGLAPERTRVIDALVALCGDEERAAKVLKLSARQRGEVAANAALRTAPTMPAVDRYTGVLFDALDAASLPAPARRWLGAHVLIQSAPFGPVGALDPIPAYRLAAGASLPGVPTLRKMWADATTAALAEAAPRFVLDLRSEAYAALGPVPGGVRSAYVRVVTAGPDGAVRALNHFNKHAKGDLVRRLALSRPRVASPDAFVRWAEQSGLHVRHGAPGELDLVV
;
A
#
# COMPACT_ATOMS: atom_id res chain seq x y z
N MET A 1 -10.35 -5.83 11.55
CA MET A 1 -9.75 -6.20 10.25
C MET A 1 -8.75 -5.12 9.87
N LEU A 2 -7.62 -5.51 9.34
CA LEU A 2 -6.63 -4.62 8.74
C LEU A 2 -6.53 -4.96 7.26
N ILE A 3 -6.47 -3.95 6.38
CA ILE A 3 -6.33 -4.13 4.93
C ILE A 3 -4.97 -3.61 4.53
N LEU A 4 -4.21 -4.40 3.78
CA LEU A 4 -2.93 -3.99 3.23
C LEU A 4 -3.07 -3.72 1.74
N LEU A 5 -2.72 -2.51 1.31
CA LEU A 5 -2.76 -2.08 -0.09
C LEU A 5 -1.35 -1.91 -0.67
N PRO A 6 -1.18 -2.15 -1.98
CA PRO A 6 0.02 -1.69 -2.66
C PRO A 6 -0.04 -0.17 -2.85
N PRO A 7 1.10 0.51 -3.01
CA PRO A 7 1.11 1.90 -3.44
C PRO A 7 0.85 2.00 -4.94
N SER A 8 0.78 3.23 -5.44
CA SER A 8 0.89 3.50 -6.88
C SER A 8 2.23 4.13 -7.23
N GLU A 9 2.69 3.91 -8.45
CA GLU A 9 3.85 4.61 -8.99
C GLU A 9 3.56 6.09 -9.22
N THR A 10 2.33 6.41 -9.63
CA THR A 10 1.88 7.79 -9.85
C THR A 10 1.31 8.39 -8.57
N LYS A 11 1.63 9.66 -8.35
CA LYS A 11 1.21 10.42 -7.18
C LYS A 11 0.81 11.83 -7.55
N ARG A 12 -0.13 12.37 -6.81
CA ARG A 12 -0.49 13.78 -6.89
C ARG A 12 0.64 14.62 -6.30
N GLY A 13 0.99 15.70 -6.95
CA GLY A 13 1.94 16.70 -6.42
C GLY A 13 1.30 17.59 -5.35
N GLY A 14 2.09 18.50 -4.80
CA GLY A 14 1.64 19.49 -3.80
C GLY A 14 1.24 18.89 -2.47
N GLY A 15 0.32 19.54 -1.79
CA GLY A 15 -0.18 19.23 -0.45
C GLY A 15 -0.27 20.50 0.36
N ASP A 16 -1.01 20.46 1.47
CA ASP A 16 -1.25 21.57 2.41
C ASP A 16 -0.88 21.20 3.86
N GLY A 17 -0.47 19.94 4.04
CA GLY A 17 -0.02 19.45 5.35
C GLY A 17 1.42 19.87 5.68
N PRO A 18 1.82 19.73 6.95
CA PRO A 18 3.18 20.02 7.41
C PRO A 18 4.22 19.12 6.73
N ALA A 19 5.49 19.41 6.95
CA ALA A 19 6.57 18.50 6.56
C ALA A 19 6.41 17.11 7.21
N LEU A 20 7.03 16.10 6.59
CA LEU A 20 6.94 14.71 7.06
C LEU A 20 7.43 14.54 8.50
N ASP A 21 6.55 14.08 9.37
CA ASP A 21 6.91 13.54 10.69
C ASP A 21 6.97 11.99 10.59
N VAL A 22 8.18 11.47 10.56
CA VAL A 22 8.42 10.01 10.46
C VAL A 22 7.87 9.26 11.67
N GLY A 23 7.92 9.87 12.85
CA GLY A 23 7.45 9.29 14.11
C GLY A 23 5.93 9.30 14.26
N GLY A 24 5.25 10.19 13.52
CA GLY A 24 3.79 10.32 13.51
C GLY A 24 3.07 9.30 12.62
N LEU A 25 3.79 8.61 11.72
CA LEU A 25 3.19 7.61 10.83
C LEU A 25 2.75 6.35 11.60
N ALA A 26 1.75 5.65 11.07
CA ALA A 26 1.29 4.35 11.61
C ALA A 26 2.46 3.37 11.80
N LEU A 27 2.35 2.45 12.73
CA LEU A 27 3.42 1.51 13.10
C LEU A 27 4.72 2.27 13.47
N ARG A 28 4.65 3.08 14.52
CA ARG A 28 5.73 4.00 14.97
C ARG A 28 7.08 3.32 15.18
N GLY A 29 7.10 2.03 15.55
CA GLY A 29 8.32 1.25 15.70
C GLY A 29 9.19 1.18 14.44
N LEU A 30 8.64 1.52 13.26
CA LEU A 30 9.37 1.56 11.99
C LEU A 30 10.11 2.89 11.73
N ALA A 31 10.10 3.83 12.66
CA ALA A 31 10.75 5.13 12.46
C ALA A 31 12.26 5.04 12.16
N PRO A 32 13.05 4.15 12.79
CA PRO A 32 14.47 3.99 12.44
C PRO A 32 14.70 3.54 11.00
N GLU A 33 13.96 2.53 10.52
CA GLU A 33 14.07 2.03 9.13
C GLU A 33 13.64 3.10 8.13
N ARG A 34 12.56 3.82 8.41
CA ARG A 34 12.09 4.96 7.62
C ARG A 34 13.18 6.01 7.46
N THR A 35 13.76 6.42 8.57
CA THR A 35 14.84 7.43 8.58
C THR A 35 16.01 6.99 7.70
N ARG A 36 16.47 5.74 7.84
CA ARG A 36 17.58 5.20 7.04
C ARG A 36 17.28 5.19 5.54
N VAL A 37 16.07 4.76 5.14
CA VAL A 37 15.69 4.73 3.72
C VAL A 37 15.53 6.14 3.16
N ILE A 38 14.91 7.06 3.91
CA ILE A 38 14.74 8.46 3.51
C ILE A 38 16.10 9.13 3.35
N ASP A 39 17.02 8.97 4.30
CA ASP A 39 18.35 9.57 4.23
C ASP A 39 19.14 9.08 3.02
N ALA A 40 19.11 7.77 2.76
CA ALA A 40 19.78 7.20 1.59
C ALA A 40 19.15 7.71 0.27
N LEU A 41 17.82 7.86 0.22
CA LEU A 41 17.14 8.37 -0.98
C LEU A 41 17.41 9.86 -1.19
N VAL A 42 17.36 10.68 -0.15
CA VAL A 42 17.67 12.12 -0.22
C VAL A 42 19.13 12.33 -0.62
N ALA A 43 20.06 11.60 0.00
CA ALA A 43 21.49 11.68 -0.34
C ALA A 43 21.76 11.29 -1.80
N LEU A 44 21.10 10.23 -2.31
CA LEU A 44 21.19 9.84 -3.72
C LEU A 44 20.74 10.99 -4.65
N CYS A 45 19.68 11.70 -4.28
CA CYS A 45 19.11 12.77 -5.08
C CYS A 45 19.91 14.09 -5.06
N GLY A 46 21.01 14.15 -4.32
CA GLY A 46 22.01 15.22 -4.44
C GLY A 46 22.79 15.21 -5.77
N ASP A 47 22.75 14.09 -6.50
CA ASP A 47 23.30 13.94 -7.88
C ASP A 47 22.17 13.45 -8.78
N GLU A 48 21.61 14.35 -9.60
CA GLU A 48 20.44 14.08 -10.44
C GLU A 48 20.70 12.95 -11.46
N GLU A 49 21.86 12.96 -12.12
CA GLU A 49 22.19 11.97 -13.15
C GLU A 49 22.33 10.57 -12.52
N ARG A 50 23.00 10.49 -11.39
CA ARG A 50 23.14 9.25 -10.63
C ARG A 50 21.80 8.76 -10.13
N ALA A 51 20.97 9.66 -9.58
CA ALA A 51 19.63 9.33 -9.10
C ALA A 51 18.74 8.81 -10.22
N ALA A 52 18.70 9.49 -11.37
CA ALA A 52 17.93 9.06 -12.52
C ALA A 52 18.34 7.65 -13.00
N LYS A 53 19.64 7.35 -13.03
CA LYS A 53 20.16 6.03 -13.39
C LYS A 53 19.78 4.95 -12.38
N VAL A 54 19.98 5.19 -11.07
CA VAL A 54 19.71 4.23 -9.98
C VAL A 54 18.22 3.96 -9.87
N LEU A 55 17.39 4.98 -9.95
CA LEU A 55 15.94 4.89 -9.86
C LEU A 55 15.29 4.47 -11.20
N LYS A 56 16.09 4.30 -12.27
CA LYS A 56 15.63 3.94 -13.62
C LYS A 56 14.56 4.88 -14.16
N LEU A 57 14.80 6.19 -14.02
CA LEU A 57 13.86 7.21 -14.44
C LEU A 57 14.03 7.53 -15.94
N SER A 58 12.92 7.62 -16.65
CA SER A 58 12.90 8.17 -18.00
C SER A 58 13.16 9.68 -17.99
N ALA A 59 13.46 10.26 -19.16
CA ALA A 59 13.65 11.71 -19.29
C ALA A 59 12.45 12.52 -18.75
N ARG A 60 11.22 12.02 -18.96
CA ARG A 60 9.98 12.67 -18.47
C ARG A 60 9.81 12.58 -16.95
N GLN A 61 10.52 11.67 -16.29
CA GLN A 61 10.44 11.43 -14.85
C GLN A 61 11.57 12.08 -14.06
N ARG A 62 12.48 12.82 -14.69
CA ARG A 62 13.61 13.47 -13.99
C ARG A 62 13.18 14.44 -12.90
N GLY A 63 12.06 15.12 -13.06
CA GLY A 63 11.46 15.96 -12.01
C GLY A 63 11.13 15.22 -10.70
N GLU A 64 11.02 13.90 -10.73
CA GLU A 64 10.83 13.06 -9.54
C GLU A 64 12.06 13.04 -8.62
N VAL A 65 13.27 13.34 -9.15
CA VAL A 65 14.49 13.45 -8.34
C VAL A 65 14.36 14.63 -7.36
N ALA A 66 13.85 15.76 -7.83
CA ALA A 66 13.62 16.93 -6.97
C ALA A 66 12.57 16.64 -5.88
N ALA A 67 11.52 15.88 -6.20
CA ALA A 67 10.52 15.46 -5.21
C ALA A 67 11.15 14.57 -4.12
N ASN A 68 12.04 13.65 -4.50
CA ASN A 68 12.77 12.83 -3.54
C ASN A 68 13.77 13.65 -2.69
N ALA A 69 14.48 14.60 -3.29
CA ALA A 69 15.39 15.49 -2.55
C ALA A 69 14.65 16.31 -1.47
N ALA A 70 13.39 16.68 -1.74
CA ALA A 70 12.57 17.47 -0.85
C ALA A 70 11.77 16.66 0.19
N LEU A 71 11.98 15.32 0.30
CA LEU A 71 11.16 14.44 1.15
C LEU A 71 10.97 14.92 2.60
N ARG A 72 11.97 15.58 3.17
CA ARG A 72 11.93 16.07 4.56
C ARG A 72 11.24 17.42 4.73
N THR A 73 11.08 18.18 3.65
CA THR A 73 10.59 19.57 3.69
C THR A 73 9.33 19.81 2.86
N ALA A 74 9.03 18.90 1.93
CA ALA A 74 7.88 19.01 1.04
C ALA A 74 6.56 18.90 1.82
N PRO A 75 5.51 19.62 1.38
CA PRO A 75 4.20 19.52 1.99
C PRO A 75 3.61 18.11 1.81
N THR A 76 2.88 17.67 2.82
CA THR A 76 2.24 16.36 2.86
C THR A 76 0.75 16.42 2.52
N MET A 77 0.16 15.28 2.26
CA MET A 77 -1.29 15.06 2.23
C MET A 77 -1.57 13.60 2.65
N PRO A 78 -2.80 13.25 3.02
CA PRO A 78 -3.15 11.87 3.36
C PRO A 78 -2.70 10.88 2.29
N ALA A 79 -2.13 9.75 2.70
CA ALA A 79 -1.57 8.76 1.78
C ALA A 79 -2.59 8.29 0.73
N VAL A 80 -3.84 8.06 1.13
CA VAL A 80 -4.90 7.63 0.22
C VAL A 80 -5.24 8.67 -0.87
N ASP A 81 -5.01 9.96 -0.60
CA ASP A 81 -5.21 11.06 -1.54
C ASP A 81 -3.92 11.35 -2.35
N ARG A 82 -2.75 10.96 -1.83
CA ARG A 82 -1.46 11.11 -2.50
C ARG A 82 -1.34 10.18 -3.70
N TYR A 83 -1.73 8.92 -3.55
CA TYR A 83 -1.66 7.95 -4.63
C TYR A 83 -2.78 8.16 -5.65
N THR A 84 -2.44 7.97 -6.94
CA THR A 84 -3.36 8.03 -8.08
C THR A 84 -3.27 6.76 -8.91
N GLY A 85 -4.10 6.64 -9.95
CA GLY A 85 -4.12 5.49 -10.85
C GLY A 85 -5.15 4.45 -10.44
N VAL A 86 -5.29 3.40 -11.24
CA VAL A 86 -6.46 2.53 -11.35
C VAL A 86 -7.06 2.06 -10.02
N LEU A 87 -6.23 1.67 -9.05
CA LEU A 87 -6.73 1.23 -7.74
C LEU A 87 -7.29 2.41 -6.93
N PHE A 88 -6.55 3.51 -6.84
CA PHE A 88 -6.93 4.67 -6.04
C PHE A 88 -8.04 5.48 -6.70
N ASP A 89 -8.11 5.49 -8.02
CA ASP A 89 -9.20 6.10 -8.78
C ASP A 89 -10.51 5.31 -8.57
N ALA A 90 -10.46 3.97 -8.54
CA ALA A 90 -11.62 3.13 -8.21
C ALA A 90 -12.04 3.24 -6.72
N LEU A 91 -11.08 3.38 -5.81
CA LEU A 91 -11.37 3.66 -4.40
C LEU A 91 -12.03 5.03 -4.22
N ASP A 92 -11.60 6.04 -4.99
CA ASP A 92 -12.11 7.41 -4.98
C ASP A 92 -12.35 7.93 -3.55
N ALA A 93 -11.28 7.93 -2.76
CA ALA A 93 -11.34 8.27 -1.34
C ALA A 93 -11.84 9.69 -1.08
N ALA A 94 -11.64 10.61 -2.03
CA ALA A 94 -12.06 12.01 -1.91
C ALA A 94 -13.58 12.15 -1.86
N SER A 95 -14.34 11.29 -2.57
CA SER A 95 -15.81 11.31 -2.58
C SER A 95 -16.44 10.57 -1.40
N LEU A 96 -15.66 9.90 -0.57
CA LEU A 96 -16.19 9.15 0.56
C LEU A 96 -16.68 10.09 1.68
N PRO A 97 -17.83 9.78 2.30
CA PRO A 97 -18.30 10.55 3.46
C PRO A 97 -17.34 10.41 4.64
N ALA A 98 -17.31 11.40 5.52
CA ALA A 98 -16.37 11.47 6.64
C ALA A 98 -16.30 10.20 7.52
N PRO A 99 -17.43 9.48 7.81
CA PRO A 99 -17.35 8.22 8.55
C PRO A 99 -16.59 7.11 7.80
N ALA A 100 -16.74 7.01 6.47
CA ALA A 100 -16.03 6.05 5.64
C ALA A 100 -14.54 6.39 5.55
N ARG A 101 -14.18 7.67 5.41
CA ARG A 101 -12.78 8.10 5.44
C ARG A 101 -12.11 7.81 6.79
N ARG A 102 -12.78 8.07 7.91
CA ARG A 102 -12.27 7.69 9.25
C ARG A 102 -12.07 6.19 9.37
N TRP A 103 -12.99 5.40 8.81
CA TRP A 103 -12.85 3.95 8.77
C TRP A 103 -11.61 3.52 7.97
N LEU A 104 -11.33 4.12 6.80
CA LEU A 104 -10.09 3.88 6.06
C LEU A 104 -8.85 4.15 6.92
N GLY A 105 -8.81 5.27 7.63
CA GLY A 105 -7.70 5.63 8.51
C GLY A 105 -7.43 4.60 9.61
N ALA A 106 -8.49 3.94 10.12
CA ALA A 106 -8.37 2.93 11.17
C ALA A 106 -8.09 1.51 10.65
N HIS A 107 -8.33 1.24 9.37
CA HIS A 107 -8.34 -0.13 8.86
C HIS A 107 -7.42 -0.38 7.66
N VAL A 108 -6.84 0.66 7.06
CA VAL A 108 -6.05 0.51 5.83
C VAL A 108 -4.62 0.99 6.04
N LEU A 109 -3.66 0.11 5.72
CA LEU A 109 -2.25 0.46 5.54
C LEU A 109 -1.88 0.33 4.06
N ILE A 110 -1.10 1.28 3.57
CA ILE A 110 -0.56 1.28 2.21
C ILE A 110 0.94 1.00 2.31
N GLN A 111 1.40 -0.09 1.69
CA GLN A 111 2.80 -0.49 1.71
C GLN A 111 3.61 0.41 0.79
N SER A 112 4.37 1.33 1.34
CA SER A 112 5.22 2.26 0.60
C SER A 112 6.67 1.76 0.55
N ALA A 113 7.39 2.07 -0.52
CA ALA A 113 8.80 1.69 -0.62
C ALA A 113 9.72 2.51 0.30
N PRO A 114 9.58 3.87 0.44
CA PRO A 114 10.44 4.65 1.33
C PRO A 114 9.98 4.66 2.79
N PHE A 115 8.69 4.46 3.06
CA PHE A 115 8.14 4.64 4.42
C PHE A 115 7.64 3.33 5.05
N GLY A 116 7.75 2.18 4.34
CA GLY A 116 7.09 0.94 4.78
C GLY A 116 5.56 1.09 4.78
N PRO A 117 4.82 0.36 5.61
CA PRO A 117 3.38 0.54 5.75
C PRO A 117 3.06 1.90 6.37
N VAL A 118 2.18 2.66 5.73
CA VAL A 118 1.63 3.94 6.23
C VAL A 118 0.11 3.83 6.33
N GLY A 119 -0.50 4.47 7.30
CA GLY A 119 -1.95 4.57 7.41
C GLY A 119 -2.55 5.29 6.21
N ALA A 120 -3.80 4.96 5.85
CA ALA A 120 -4.47 5.63 4.72
C ALA A 120 -4.55 7.15 4.88
N LEU A 121 -4.65 7.64 6.11
CA LEU A 121 -4.71 9.08 6.40
C LEU A 121 -3.40 9.65 6.91
N ASP A 122 -2.32 8.87 6.96
CA ASP A 122 -1.00 9.38 7.31
C ASP A 122 -0.55 10.44 6.31
N PRO A 123 -0.01 11.59 6.78
CA PRO A 123 0.48 12.64 5.91
C PRO A 123 1.84 12.24 5.31
N ILE A 124 1.89 12.05 3.98
CA ILE A 124 3.11 11.71 3.26
C ILE A 124 3.41 12.71 2.14
N PRO A 125 4.69 13.02 1.85
CA PRO A 125 5.09 13.80 0.68
C PRO A 125 5.01 12.95 -0.60
N ALA A 126 5.10 13.61 -1.77
CA ALA A 126 5.33 12.91 -3.02
C ALA A 126 6.74 12.31 -3.05
N TYR A 127 6.88 11.16 -3.70
CA TYR A 127 8.15 10.46 -3.85
C TYR A 127 8.17 9.55 -5.08
N ARG A 128 9.36 9.16 -5.52
CA ARG A 128 9.56 8.12 -6.53
C ARG A 128 10.56 7.08 -6.03
N LEU A 129 10.06 5.92 -5.64
CA LEU A 129 10.87 4.75 -5.29
C LEU A 129 10.05 3.49 -5.55
N ALA A 130 10.58 2.55 -6.31
CA ALA A 130 9.95 1.27 -6.56
C ALA A 130 10.44 0.21 -5.54
N ALA A 131 9.62 -0.81 -5.28
CA ALA A 131 9.96 -1.90 -4.34
C ALA A 131 11.28 -2.60 -4.66
N GLY A 132 11.62 -2.74 -5.95
CA GLY A 132 12.85 -3.38 -6.43
C GLY A 132 14.05 -2.44 -6.58
N ALA A 133 13.94 -1.17 -6.16
CA ALA A 133 15.07 -0.25 -6.24
C ALA A 133 16.15 -0.60 -5.21
N SER A 134 17.40 -0.37 -5.59
CA SER A 134 18.56 -0.54 -4.71
C SER A 134 19.17 0.84 -4.44
N LEU A 135 19.11 1.28 -3.19
CA LEU A 135 19.69 2.54 -2.76
C LEU A 135 21.13 2.32 -2.29
N PRO A 136 22.09 3.19 -2.70
CA PRO A 136 23.45 3.13 -2.18
C PRO A 136 23.50 3.29 -0.66
N GLY A 137 24.39 2.57 0.00
CA GLY A 137 24.65 2.70 1.44
C GLY A 137 23.65 2.01 2.37
N VAL A 138 22.59 1.40 1.82
CA VAL A 138 21.62 0.61 2.60
C VAL A 138 21.40 -0.78 1.98
N PRO A 139 20.99 -1.79 2.76
CA PRO A 139 20.55 -3.07 2.24
C PRO A 139 19.40 -2.93 1.24
N THR A 140 19.10 -4.00 0.49
CA THR A 140 17.90 -4.00 -0.37
C THR A 140 16.66 -3.67 0.45
N LEU A 141 15.66 -3.00 -0.18
CA LEU A 141 14.43 -2.63 0.51
C LEU A 141 13.74 -3.85 1.15
N ARG A 142 13.84 -5.02 0.52
CA ARG A 142 13.33 -6.26 1.11
C ARG A 142 14.01 -6.58 2.44
N LYS A 143 15.33 -6.51 2.51
CA LYS A 143 16.08 -6.74 3.76
C LYS A 143 15.82 -5.67 4.82
N MET A 144 15.55 -4.44 4.37
CA MET A 144 15.22 -3.34 5.28
C MET A 144 13.84 -3.51 5.92
N TRP A 145 12.87 -3.95 5.13
CA TRP A 145 11.46 -3.88 5.54
C TRP A 145 10.88 -5.20 6.04
N ALA A 146 11.31 -6.38 5.51
CA ALA A 146 10.61 -7.64 5.73
C ALA A 146 10.43 -7.97 7.22
N ASP A 147 11.53 -8.06 7.96
CA ASP A 147 11.48 -8.45 9.36
C ASP A 147 10.88 -7.35 10.24
N ALA A 148 11.27 -6.09 10.00
CA ALA A 148 10.75 -4.95 10.74
C ALA A 148 9.23 -4.79 10.58
N THR A 149 8.73 -4.89 9.34
CA THR A 149 7.28 -4.80 9.07
C THR A 149 6.53 -5.99 9.67
N THR A 150 7.08 -7.21 9.53
CA THR A 150 6.47 -8.41 10.12
C THR A 150 6.36 -8.28 11.64
N ALA A 151 7.41 -7.80 12.32
CA ALA A 151 7.39 -7.56 13.75
C ALA A 151 6.37 -6.49 14.15
N ALA A 152 6.33 -5.36 13.42
CA ALA A 152 5.37 -4.29 13.68
C ALA A 152 3.91 -4.72 13.46
N LEU A 153 3.64 -5.58 12.46
CA LEU A 153 2.31 -6.17 12.25
C LEU A 153 1.94 -7.16 13.35
N ALA A 154 2.92 -7.93 13.87
CA ALA A 154 2.70 -8.82 15.00
C ALA A 154 2.35 -8.04 16.28
N GLU A 155 3.06 -6.95 16.56
CA GLU A 155 2.80 -6.05 17.69
C GLU A 155 1.42 -5.40 17.60
N ALA A 156 1.03 -4.95 16.40
CA ALA A 156 -0.30 -4.38 16.15
C ALA A 156 -1.44 -5.39 16.36
N ALA A 157 -1.14 -6.68 16.35
CA ALA A 157 -2.03 -7.81 16.64
C ALA A 157 -3.43 -7.70 15.99
N PRO A 158 -3.54 -7.46 14.68
CA PRO A 158 -4.83 -7.35 14.03
C PRO A 158 -5.57 -8.70 14.08
N ARG A 159 -6.88 -8.67 14.37
CA ARG A 159 -7.70 -9.89 14.42
C ARG A 159 -7.76 -10.66 13.09
N PHE A 160 -7.62 -9.93 11.99
CA PHE A 160 -7.63 -10.47 10.63
C PHE A 160 -6.98 -9.46 9.68
N VAL A 161 -6.13 -9.95 8.79
CA VAL A 161 -5.48 -9.17 7.71
C VAL A 161 -6.03 -9.59 6.35
N LEU A 162 -6.54 -8.63 5.59
CA LEU A 162 -6.89 -8.79 4.18
C LEU A 162 -5.76 -8.18 3.34
N ASP A 163 -4.95 -9.04 2.71
CA ASP A 163 -3.78 -8.59 1.95
C ASP A 163 -4.13 -8.42 0.46
N LEU A 164 -4.20 -7.17 0.02
CA LEU A 164 -4.49 -6.77 -1.36
C LEU A 164 -3.23 -6.32 -2.12
N ARG A 165 -2.05 -6.43 -1.50
CA ARG A 165 -0.78 -6.00 -2.12
C ARG A 165 -0.45 -6.84 -3.35
N SER A 166 0.45 -6.33 -4.20
CA SER A 166 1.15 -7.18 -5.16
C SER A 166 2.22 -8.00 -4.45
N GLU A 167 2.63 -9.13 -5.05
CA GLU A 167 3.65 -10.03 -4.50
C GLU A 167 4.94 -9.28 -4.14
N ALA A 168 5.39 -8.36 -5.00
CA ALA A 168 6.59 -7.56 -4.76
C ALA A 168 6.47 -6.69 -3.50
N TYR A 169 5.29 -6.13 -3.21
CA TYR A 169 5.06 -5.34 -2.01
C TYR A 169 4.72 -6.20 -0.78
N ALA A 170 4.09 -7.35 -0.96
CA ALA A 170 3.90 -8.32 0.11
C ALA A 170 5.27 -8.86 0.63
N ALA A 171 6.23 -9.06 -0.27
CA ALA A 171 7.58 -9.47 0.09
C ALA A 171 8.38 -8.42 0.88
N LEU A 172 7.98 -7.14 0.89
CA LEU A 172 8.56 -6.10 1.74
C LEU A 172 8.04 -6.14 3.19
N GLY A 173 7.05 -6.95 3.50
CA GLY A 173 6.52 -7.07 4.86
C GLY A 173 5.53 -8.23 4.91
N PRO A 174 6.01 -9.46 4.96
CA PRO A 174 5.15 -10.63 5.10
C PRO A 174 4.24 -10.51 6.31
N VAL A 175 2.99 -10.97 6.17
CA VAL A 175 2.08 -11.04 7.33
C VAL A 175 2.60 -12.13 8.27
N PRO A 176 2.68 -11.87 9.60
CA PRO A 176 3.17 -12.85 10.56
C PRO A 176 2.31 -14.12 10.54
N GLY A 177 2.95 -15.30 10.61
CA GLY A 177 2.27 -16.59 10.59
C GLY A 177 1.24 -16.81 11.72
N GLY A 178 1.41 -16.11 12.85
CA GLY A 178 0.44 -16.13 13.96
C GLY A 178 -0.78 -15.23 13.77
N VAL A 179 -0.79 -14.40 12.73
CA VAL A 179 -1.90 -13.50 12.41
C VAL A 179 -2.79 -14.13 11.36
N ARG A 180 -4.09 -14.25 11.68
CA ARG A 180 -5.08 -14.73 10.71
C ARG A 180 -5.13 -13.79 9.51
N SER A 181 -4.91 -14.31 8.29
CA SER A 181 -4.86 -13.49 7.09
C SER A 181 -5.41 -14.21 5.86
N ALA A 182 -5.73 -13.45 4.83
CA ALA A 182 -6.01 -13.96 3.50
C ALA A 182 -5.44 -13.02 2.45
N TYR A 183 -4.71 -13.58 1.49
CA TYR A 183 -4.24 -12.87 0.29
C TYR A 183 -5.33 -12.90 -0.78
N VAL A 184 -5.68 -11.74 -1.33
CA VAL A 184 -6.76 -11.64 -2.33
C VAL A 184 -6.19 -11.65 -3.73
N ARG A 185 -6.57 -12.67 -4.49
CA ARG A 185 -6.36 -12.75 -5.94
C ARG A 185 -7.60 -12.27 -6.66
N VAL A 186 -7.41 -11.48 -7.71
CA VAL A 186 -8.50 -11.14 -8.61
C VAL A 186 -8.42 -12.05 -9.81
N VAL A 187 -9.52 -12.73 -10.09
CA VAL A 187 -9.60 -13.79 -11.10
C VAL A 187 -10.81 -13.56 -11.98
N THR A 188 -10.74 -14.02 -13.22
CA THR A 188 -11.92 -14.13 -14.09
C THR A 188 -12.27 -15.61 -14.29
N ALA A 189 -13.55 -15.92 -14.31
CA ALA A 189 -14.04 -17.22 -14.72
C ALA A 189 -14.06 -17.26 -16.25
N GLY A 190 -13.15 -18.02 -16.87
CA GLY A 190 -13.23 -18.32 -18.31
C GLY A 190 -14.45 -19.18 -18.64
N PRO A 191 -14.87 -19.24 -19.93
CA PRO A 191 -15.99 -20.08 -20.37
C PRO A 191 -15.80 -21.58 -20.06
N ASP A 192 -14.55 -22.00 -19.89
CA ASP A 192 -14.09 -23.35 -19.56
C ASP A 192 -13.89 -23.56 -18.04
N GLY A 193 -14.26 -22.59 -17.20
CA GLY A 193 -14.01 -22.62 -15.75
C GLY A 193 -12.54 -22.36 -15.38
N ALA A 194 -11.65 -22.15 -16.34
CA ALA A 194 -10.25 -21.84 -16.07
C ALA A 194 -10.12 -20.44 -15.45
N VAL A 195 -9.39 -20.36 -14.34
CA VAL A 195 -9.13 -19.14 -13.61
C VAL A 195 -7.91 -18.43 -14.21
N ARG A 196 -8.09 -17.22 -14.73
CA ARG A 196 -6.99 -16.39 -15.26
C ARG A 196 -6.82 -15.14 -14.41
N ALA A 197 -5.58 -14.84 -14.01
CA ALA A 197 -5.25 -13.60 -13.34
C ALA A 197 -5.24 -12.43 -14.33
N LEU A 198 -5.91 -11.32 -13.99
CA LEU A 198 -6.01 -10.12 -14.83
C LEU A 198 -5.18 -8.98 -14.24
N ASN A 199 -4.24 -8.42 -15.02
CA ASN A 199 -3.33 -7.38 -14.49
C ASN A 199 -4.00 -6.01 -14.29
N HIS A 200 -4.77 -5.52 -15.26
CA HIS A 200 -5.41 -4.19 -15.17
C HIS A 200 -6.70 -4.21 -14.35
N PHE A 201 -7.58 -5.16 -14.61
CA PHE A 201 -8.83 -5.35 -13.86
C PHE A 201 -8.60 -5.67 -12.38
N ASN A 202 -7.47 -6.31 -12.04
CA ASN A 202 -7.05 -6.58 -10.67
C ASN A 202 -6.99 -5.29 -9.81
N LYS A 203 -6.37 -4.23 -10.31
CA LYS A 203 -6.23 -2.97 -9.55
C LYS A 203 -7.57 -2.28 -9.34
N HIS A 204 -8.42 -2.23 -10.36
CA HIS A 204 -9.75 -1.64 -10.26
C HIS A 204 -10.62 -2.39 -9.26
N ALA A 205 -10.72 -3.71 -9.37
CA ALA A 205 -11.52 -4.54 -8.47
C ALA A 205 -11.07 -4.42 -7.00
N LYS A 206 -9.76 -4.33 -6.74
CA LYS A 206 -9.24 -4.09 -5.39
C LYS A 206 -9.62 -2.72 -4.85
N GLY A 207 -9.61 -1.69 -5.70
CA GLY A 207 -10.05 -0.34 -5.32
C GLY A 207 -11.53 -0.28 -4.97
N ASP A 208 -12.40 -0.84 -5.84
CA ASP A 208 -13.85 -0.92 -5.61
C ASP A 208 -14.17 -1.74 -4.34
N LEU A 209 -13.48 -2.87 -4.13
CA LEU A 209 -13.61 -3.66 -2.92
C LEU A 209 -13.37 -2.83 -1.66
N VAL A 210 -12.27 -2.06 -1.63
CA VAL A 210 -11.95 -1.22 -0.46
C VAL A 210 -12.95 -0.08 -0.29
N ARG A 211 -13.44 0.49 -1.38
CA ARG A 211 -14.52 1.48 -1.36
C ARG A 211 -15.80 0.92 -0.71
N ARG A 212 -16.24 -0.27 -1.13
CA ARG A 212 -17.41 -0.96 -0.56
C ARG A 212 -17.23 -1.28 0.92
N LEU A 213 -16.03 -1.74 1.31
CA LEU A 213 -15.68 -1.96 2.71
C LEU A 213 -15.76 -0.67 3.53
N ALA A 214 -15.23 0.44 3.01
CA ALA A 214 -15.26 1.72 3.70
C ALA A 214 -16.69 2.28 3.86
N LEU A 215 -17.56 2.08 2.88
CA LEU A 215 -18.94 2.52 2.93
C LEU A 215 -19.78 1.67 3.89
N SER A 216 -19.65 0.34 3.86
CA SER A 216 -20.41 -0.59 4.69
C SER A 216 -19.84 -0.78 6.10
N ARG A 217 -18.52 -0.56 6.29
CA ARG A 217 -17.80 -0.65 7.57
C ARG A 217 -18.08 -1.95 8.35
N PRO A 218 -17.89 -3.12 7.71
CA PRO A 218 -18.28 -4.39 8.30
C PRO A 218 -17.35 -4.80 9.45
N ARG A 219 -17.88 -5.58 10.38
CA ARG A 219 -17.09 -6.24 11.44
C ARG A 219 -16.63 -7.62 10.98
N VAL A 220 -15.51 -7.68 10.26
CA VAL A 220 -14.93 -8.91 9.73
C VAL A 220 -13.69 -9.30 10.55
N ALA A 221 -13.63 -10.56 10.98
CA ALA A 221 -12.54 -11.07 11.82
C ALA A 221 -11.96 -12.41 11.32
N SER A 222 -12.43 -12.90 10.16
CA SER A 222 -11.94 -14.15 9.55
C SER A 222 -12.22 -14.15 8.04
N PRO A 223 -11.54 -15.03 7.27
CA PRO A 223 -11.83 -15.24 5.85
C PRO A 223 -13.30 -15.59 5.60
N ASP A 224 -13.89 -16.52 6.36
CA ASP A 224 -15.29 -16.91 6.18
C ASP A 224 -16.26 -15.77 6.45
N ALA A 225 -15.96 -14.92 7.45
CA ALA A 225 -16.77 -13.74 7.71
C ALA A 225 -16.65 -12.71 6.57
N PHE A 226 -15.48 -12.64 5.93
CA PHE A 226 -15.29 -11.80 4.77
C PHE A 226 -16.06 -12.32 3.55
N VAL A 227 -16.03 -13.62 3.27
CA VAL A 227 -16.78 -14.25 2.17
C VAL A 227 -18.28 -13.98 2.34
N ARG A 228 -18.84 -14.22 3.53
CA ARG A 228 -20.26 -13.95 3.79
C ARG A 228 -20.62 -12.46 3.59
N TRP A 229 -19.79 -11.55 4.06
CA TRP A 229 -20.01 -10.13 3.82
C TRP A 229 -19.96 -9.78 2.33
N ALA A 230 -19.02 -10.35 1.59
CA ALA A 230 -18.86 -10.12 0.15
C ALA A 230 -20.11 -10.58 -0.61
N GLU A 231 -20.60 -11.77 -0.33
CA GLU A 231 -21.85 -12.31 -0.92
C GLU A 231 -23.05 -11.38 -0.66
N GLN A 232 -23.22 -10.92 0.60
CA GLN A 232 -24.28 -9.98 0.98
C GLN A 232 -24.13 -8.61 0.29
N SER A 233 -22.92 -8.27 -0.14
CA SER A 233 -22.58 -7.03 -0.85
C SER A 233 -22.61 -7.18 -2.38
N GLY A 234 -23.04 -8.35 -2.89
CA GLY A 234 -23.10 -8.64 -4.32
C GLY A 234 -21.72 -8.83 -4.97
N LEU A 235 -20.70 -9.22 -4.17
CA LEU A 235 -19.37 -9.56 -4.65
C LEU A 235 -19.20 -11.09 -4.68
N HIS A 236 -18.60 -11.60 -5.73
CA HIS A 236 -18.27 -13.02 -5.84
C HIS A 236 -16.87 -13.26 -5.26
N VAL A 237 -16.81 -13.74 -4.01
CA VAL A 237 -15.56 -14.13 -3.35
C VAL A 237 -15.66 -15.58 -2.91
N ARG A 238 -14.61 -16.36 -3.16
CA ARG A 238 -14.52 -17.76 -2.74
C ARG A 238 -13.16 -18.07 -2.14
N HIS A 239 -13.04 -19.18 -1.43
CA HIS A 239 -11.75 -19.71 -1.01
C HIS A 239 -10.95 -20.17 -2.23
N GLY A 240 -9.69 -19.74 -2.29
CA GLY A 240 -8.69 -20.16 -3.28
C GLY A 240 -7.74 -21.21 -2.69
N ALA A 241 -6.44 -21.11 -3.00
CA ALA A 241 -5.41 -21.92 -2.35
C ALA A 241 -5.35 -21.62 -0.83
N PRO A 242 -4.71 -22.48 -0.01
CA PRO A 242 -4.55 -22.23 1.42
C PRO A 242 -3.99 -20.82 1.71
N GLY A 243 -4.73 -20.02 2.48
CA GLY A 243 -4.39 -18.62 2.77
C GLY A 243 -4.80 -17.61 1.70
N GLU A 244 -5.50 -18.02 0.65
CA GLU A 244 -5.95 -17.16 -0.45
C GLU A 244 -7.48 -17.05 -0.53
N LEU A 245 -7.94 -15.92 -1.02
CA LEU A 245 -9.32 -15.68 -1.45
C LEU A 245 -9.33 -15.19 -2.90
N ASP A 246 -10.19 -15.78 -3.71
CA ASP A 246 -10.43 -15.37 -5.10
C ASP A 246 -11.58 -14.36 -5.14
N LEU A 247 -11.32 -13.14 -5.57
CA LEU A 247 -12.33 -12.17 -5.99
C LEU A 247 -12.58 -12.35 -7.47
N VAL A 248 -13.75 -12.86 -7.81
CA VAL A 248 -14.15 -13.18 -9.20
C VAL A 248 -14.77 -11.93 -9.85
N VAL A 249 -14.26 -11.54 -11.04
CA VAL A 249 -14.71 -10.38 -11.82
C VAL A 249 -14.98 -10.75 -13.27
#